data_04f1bab3330a4170b6872b59111782cc
#
_entry.id   04f1bab3330a4170b6872b59111782cc
#
_cell.length_a   1.000
_cell.length_b   1.000
_cell.length_c   1.000
_cell.angle_alpha   90.00
_cell.angle_beta   90.00
_cell.angle_gamma   90.00
#
_symmetry.space_group_name_H-M   'P 1'
#
loop_
_entity.id
_entity.type
_entity.pdbx_description
1 polymer ?
#
loop_
_entity_poly.entity_id
_entity_poly.type
_entity_poly.pdbx_seq_one_letter_code
_entity_poly.pdbx_strand_id
1 'polypeptide(L)'
;IAAGEKPSWKGYKNRLHHALRVGNELWAAVWNAGFQVIDVTDIRRPKTIASHNYHPPFPEPTHTALPCEQLIDGRRIAVVVDEEHEHTPGQPHAFLWIFDVTDLRNIQPLSTFYVSETESPWSQCKGRFGAHQYREKIDGTLVYVTWFSGGLRVIDIADPFLPKEVAHYIPAAPEGYPSPQSNDVDVDENGVIYLLDRNHGLEILKLENV
;
A
#
# COMPACT_ATOMS: atom_id res chain seq x y z
N ILE A 1 17.11 -2.61 -8.23
CA ILE A 1 18.55 -2.91 -8.12
C ILE A 1 19.03 -3.20 -9.51
N ALA A 2 19.88 -2.31 -10.06
CA ALA A 2 20.45 -2.55 -11.37
C ALA A 2 21.28 -3.84 -11.33
N ALA A 3 21.10 -4.63 -12.37
CA ALA A 3 21.86 -5.81 -12.75
C ALA A 3 22.86 -6.33 -11.71
N GLY A 4 22.41 -7.15 -10.78
CA GLY A 4 23.28 -7.97 -9.93
C GLY A 4 23.78 -7.34 -8.63
N GLU A 5 23.51 -6.08 -8.36
CA GLU A 5 23.85 -5.47 -7.08
C GLU A 5 22.95 -6.02 -5.97
N LYS A 6 23.55 -6.45 -4.89
CA LYS A 6 22.86 -6.87 -3.68
C LYS A 6 23.25 -5.90 -2.56
N PRO A 7 22.28 -5.24 -1.88
CA PRO A 7 22.58 -4.50 -0.68
C PRO A 7 23.28 -5.36 0.35
N SER A 8 24.24 -4.79 1.05
CA SER A 8 25.03 -5.50 2.08
C SER A 8 24.37 -5.50 3.45
N TRP A 9 23.24 -4.82 3.63
CA TRP A 9 22.58 -4.74 4.93
C TRP A 9 21.83 -6.03 5.29
N LYS A 10 21.88 -6.36 6.57
CA LYS A 10 21.25 -7.57 7.10
C LYS A 10 19.72 -7.50 6.95
N GLY A 11 19.11 -8.57 6.48
CA GLY A 11 17.66 -8.67 6.32
C GLY A 11 17.15 -8.33 4.93
N TYR A 12 18.01 -7.84 4.03
CA TYR A 12 17.59 -7.57 2.65
C TYR A 12 16.99 -8.79 1.97
N LYS A 13 15.80 -8.62 1.43
CA LYS A 13 15.09 -9.63 0.66
C LYS A 13 14.61 -9.02 -0.65
N ASN A 14 15.01 -9.63 -1.75
CA ASN A 14 14.58 -9.28 -3.10
C ASN A 14 13.59 -10.35 -3.60
N ARG A 15 12.30 -10.14 -3.38
CA ARG A 15 11.23 -11.06 -3.75
C ARG A 15 10.12 -10.30 -4.43
N LEU A 16 9.68 -10.76 -5.59
CA LEU A 16 8.41 -10.30 -6.15
C LEU A 16 7.30 -10.70 -5.17
N HIS A 17 6.51 -9.72 -4.75
CA HIS A 17 5.35 -9.95 -3.91
C HIS A 17 4.07 -9.83 -4.74
N HIS A 18 3.78 -8.65 -5.25
CA HIS A 18 2.57 -8.36 -5.99
C HIS A 18 2.91 -7.71 -7.34
N ALA A 19 2.16 -8.05 -8.38
CA ALA A 19 2.36 -7.47 -9.70
C ALA A 19 1.02 -7.25 -10.39
N LEU A 20 0.69 -5.98 -10.63
CA LEU A 20 -0.57 -5.55 -11.22
C LEU A 20 -0.35 -4.93 -12.59
N ARG A 21 -1.20 -5.30 -13.55
CA ARG A 21 -1.10 -4.80 -14.91
C ARG A 21 -2.02 -3.60 -15.12
N VAL A 22 -1.44 -2.50 -15.62
CA VAL A 22 -2.16 -1.30 -16.04
C VAL A 22 -1.77 -1.00 -17.50
N GLY A 23 -2.68 -1.25 -18.42
CA GLY A 23 -2.38 -1.12 -19.83
C GLY A 23 -1.23 -2.01 -20.29
N ASN A 24 -0.16 -1.40 -20.77
CA ASN A 24 1.07 -2.08 -21.20
C ASN A 24 2.18 -2.06 -20.14
N GLU A 25 1.89 -1.66 -18.93
CA GLU A 25 2.82 -1.66 -17.81
C GLU A 25 2.42 -2.72 -16.78
N LEU A 26 3.42 -3.42 -16.24
CA LEU A 26 3.29 -4.26 -15.07
C LEU A 26 3.99 -3.57 -13.89
N TRP A 27 3.22 -3.22 -12.88
CA TRP A 27 3.69 -2.61 -11.65
C TRP A 27 3.98 -3.70 -10.63
N ALA A 28 5.24 -3.85 -10.27
CA ALA A 28 5.72 -4.96 -9.46
C ALA A 28 6.31 -4.46 -8.15
N ALA A 29 5.72 -4.85 -7.03
CA ALA A 29 6.29 -4.66 -5.71
C ALA A 29 7.31 -5.78 -5.41
N VAL A 30 8.51 -5.43 -5.00
CA VAL A 30 9.66 -6.33 -4.90
C VAL A 30 10.29 -6.25 -3.51
N TRP A 31 9.47 -6.36 -2.48
CA TRP A 31 9.92 -6.33 -1.07
C TRP A 31 10.92 -5.19 -0.80
N ASN A 32 12.11 -5.52 -0.24
CA ASN A 32 13.13 -4.52 0.10
C ASN A 32 13.91 -3.99 -1.13
N ALA A 33 13.47 -4.30 -2.33
CA ALA A 33 13.93 -3.66 -3.57
C ALA A 33 12.95 -2.59 -4.07
N GLY A 34 11.92 -2.22 -3.27
CA GLY A 34 10.93 -1.23 -3.64
C GLY A 34 10.00 -1.72 -4.73
N PHE A 35 9.76 -0.91 -5.76
CA PHE A 35 8.91 -1.31 -6.88
C PHE A 35 9.59 -1.13 -8.24
N GLN A 36 9.08 -1.85 -9.24
CA GLN A 36 9.52 -1.78 -10.62
C GLN A 36 8.32 -1.59 -11.55
N VAL A 37 8.55 -0.87 -12.64
CA VAL A 37 7.61 -0.75 -13.75
C VAL A 37 8.20 -1.49 -14.95
N ILE A 38 7.45 -2.43 -15.50
CA ILE A 38 7.90 -3.32 -16.56
C ILE A 38 6.99 -3.11 -17.78
N ASP A 39 7.58 -2.73 -18.89
CA ASP A 39 6.89 -2.69 -20.18
C ASP A 39 6.58 -4.13 -20.63
N VAL A 40 5.30 -4.42 -20.81
CA VAL A 40 4.75 -5.69 -21.28
C VAL A 40 3.99 -5.55 -22.60
N THR A 41 4.29 -4.51 -23.39
CA THR A 41 3.75 -4.33 -24.74
C THR A 41 3.98 -5.60 -25.59
N ASP A 42 5.18 -6.16 -25.55
CA ASP A 42 5.43 -7.53 -26.02
C ASP A 42 5.68 -8.42 -24.80
N ILE A 43 4.66 -9.18 -24.39
CA ILE A 43 4.73 -10.06 -23.22
C ILE A 43 5.83 -11.13 -23.32
N ARG A 44 6.32 -11.43 -24.51
CA ARG A 44 7.44 -12.35 -24.74
C ARG A 44 8.80 -11.70 -24.51
N ARG A 45 8.82 -10.36 -24.42
CA ARG A 45 10.04 -9.56 -24.24
C ARG A 45 9.83 -8.43 -23.23
N PRO A 46 9.45 -8.76 -21.98
CA PRO A 46 9.22 -7.74 -20.95
C PRO A 46 10.52 -6.98 -20.67
N LYS A 47 10.39 -5.66 -20.41
CA LYS A 47 11.53 -4.80 -20.11
C LYS A 47 11.23 -3.96 -18.87
N THR A 48 12.09 -3.99 -17.87
CA THR A 48 12.02 -3.00 -16.79
C THR A 48 12.36 -1.63 -17.35
N ILE A 49 11.42 -0.70 -17.24
CA ILE A 49 11.52 0.69 -17.72
C ILE A 49 11.74 1.69 -16.59
N ALA A 50 11.39 1.32 -15.36
CA ALA A 50 11.65 2.10 -14.16
C ALA A 50 11.80 1.21 -12.94
N SER A 51 12.51 1.72 -11.93
CA SER A 51 12.58 1.14 -10.60
C SER A 51 12.81 2.24 -9.57
N HIS A 52 12.22 2.10 -8.40
CA HIS A 52 12.46 2.99 -7.27
C HIS A 52 12.58 2.16 -6.00
N ASN A 53 13.64 2.39 -5.23
CA ASN A 53 13.88 1.71 -3.97
C ASN A 53 14.14 2.73 -2.86
N TYR A 54 13.36 2.66 -1.79
CA TYR A 54 13.49 3.50 -0.60
C TYR A 54 13.99 2.72 0.63
N HIS A 55 14.38 1.47 0.44
CA HIS A 55 15.01 0.64 1.47
C HIS A 55 16.54 0.69 1.39
N PRO A 56 17.24 0.57 2.53
CA PRO A 56 16.86 1.04 3.84
C PRO A 56 16.74 2.57 3.86
N PRO A 57 16.16 3.26 4.84
CA PRO A 57 16.04 2.84 6.24
C PRO A 57 14.67 2.28 6.63
N PHE A 58 13.70 2.23 5.70
CA PHE A 58 12.36 1.73 6.01
C PHE A 58 12.37 0.21 5.99
N PRO A 59 12.02 -0.47 7.12
CA PRO A 59 12.26 -1.91 7.27
C PRO A 59 11.17 -2.76 6.62
N GLU A 60 9.92 -2.26 6.61
CA GLU A 60 8.79 -3.05 6.13
C GLU A 60 8.80 -3.18 4.62
N PRO A 61 8.55 -4.40 4.08
CA PRO A 61 8.71 -4.66 2.65
C PRO A 61 7.60 -4.03 1.81
N THR A 62 7.95 -3.56 0.62
CA THR A 62 6.98 -3.09 -0.38
C THR A 62 6.05 -4.22 -0.80
N HIS A 63 4.74 -4.03 -0.57
CA HIS A 63 3.69 -5.00 -0.84
C HIS A 63 3.03 -4.82 -2.20
N THR A 64 2.51 -3.61 -2.46
CA THR A 64 1.76 -3.28 -3.68
C THR A 64 2.14 -1.90 -4.18
N ALA A 65 2.22 -1.75 -5.50
CA ALA A 65 2.46 -0.49 -6.19
C ALA A 65 1.49 -0.36 -7.37
N LEU A 66 0.80 0.78 -7.51
CA LEU A 66 -0.17 1.00 -8.56
C LEU A 66 -0.28 2.48 -8.91
N PRO A 67 -0.31 2.87 -10.20
CA PRO A 67 -0.64 4.23 -10.60
C PRO A 67 -2.14 4.49 -10.51
N CYS A 68 -2.53 5.71 -10.19
CA CYS A 68 -3.91 6.18 -10.33
C CYS A 68 -4.33 6.15 -11.80
N GLU A 69 -5.60 5.85 -12.07
CA GLU A 69 -6.15 5.81 -13.43
C GLU A 69 -6.19 7.20 -14.08
N GLN A 70 -6.40 8.25 -13.28
CA GLN A 70 -6.43 9.65 -13.72
C GLN A 70 -5.22 10.44 -13.23
N LEU A 71 -4.99 11.58 -13.86
CA LEU A 71 -4.03 12.55 -13.32
C LEU A 71 -4.61 13.23 -12.07
N ILE A 72 -3.79 13.43 -11.07
CA ILE A 72 -4.10 14.19 -9.87
C ILE A 72 -3.21 15.44 -9.87
N ASP A 73 -3.80 16.61 -9.80
CA ASP A 73 -3.09 17.90 -9.93
C ASP A 73 -2.15 17.96 -11.15
N GLY A 74 -2.62 17.41 -12.28
CA GLY A 74 -1.86 17.35 -13.53
C GLY A 74 -0.69 16.37 -13.54
N ARG A 75 -0.52 15.55 -12.50
CA ARG A 75 0.56 14.57 -12.31
C ARG A 75 0.06 13.15 -12.43
N ARG A 76 0.88 12.28 -12.95
CA ARG A 76 0.67 10.84 -12.82
C ARG A 76 1.14 10.41 -11.43
N ILE A 77 0.20 10.06 -10.57
CA ILE A 77 0.47 9.65 -9.19
C ILE A 77 0.47 8.12 -9.10
N ALA A 78 1.40 7.58 -8.33
CA ALA A 78 1.36 6.18 -7.90
C ALA A 78 1.26 6.10 -6.38
N VAL A 79 0.44 5.16 -5.92
CA VAL A 79 0.34 4.77 -4.52
C VAL A 79 1.13 3.50 -4.31
N VAL A 80 1.94 3.47 -3.27
CA VAL A 80 2.74 2.30 -2.89
C VAL A 80 2.50 2.03 -1.41
N VAL A 81 2.27 0.79 -1.06
CA VAL A 81 2.06 0.38 0.34
C VAL A 81 3.09 -0.67 0.75
N ASP A 82 3.62 -0.52 1.94
CA ASP A 82 4.43 -1.53 2.60
C ASP A 82 3.52 -2.49 3.40
N GLU A 83 3.97 -3.73 3.61
CA GLU A 83 3.30 -4.69 4.49
C GLU A 83 3.99 -4.75 5.84
N GLU A 84 3.23 -4.56 6.91
CA GLU A 84 3.74 -4.87 8.24
C GLU A 84 4.00 -6.36 8.38
N HIS A 85 5.26 -6.74 8.45
CA HIS A 85 5.67 -8.14 8.54
C HIS A 85 6.06 -8.56 9.94
N GLU A 86 7.00 -7.86 10.55
CA GLU A 86 7.46 -8.07 11.93
C GLU A 86 7.81 -6.71 12.54
N HIS A 87 6.98 -6.21 13.44
CA HIS A 87 7.27 -4.94 14.09
C HIS A 87 8.52 -5.04 14.97
N THR A 88 9.45 -4.13 14.73
CA THR A 88 10.63 -3.93 15.59
C THR A 88 10.44 -2.67 16.39
N PRO A 89 10.41 -2.72 17.75
CA PRO A 89 10.25 -1.53 18.56
C PRO A 89 11.25 -0.42 18.21
N GLY A 90 10.73 0.81 18.06
CA GLY A 90 11.52 1.98 17.68
C GLY A 90 11.70 2.17 16.17
N GLN A 91 11.09 1.33 15.34
CA GLN A 91 10.99 1.52 13.91
C GLN A 91 9.56 1.87 13.51
N PRO A 92 9.34 2.61 12.40
CA PRO A 92 8.00 2.89 11.92
C PRO A 92 7.30 1.59 11.50
N HIS A 93 6.00 1.51 11.75
CA HIS A 93 5.14 0.51 11.15
C HIS A 93 5.07 0.67 9.63
N ALA A 94 4.57 -0.33 8.93
CA ALA A 94 4.27 -0.22 7.50
C ALA A 94 3.26 0.91 7.24
N PHE A 95 3.46 1.64 6.14
CA PHE A 95 2.65 2.80 5.78
C PHE A 95 2.51 2.98 4.26
N LEU A 96 1.79 4.01 3.86
CA LEU A 96 1.47 4.32 2.48
C LEU A 96 2.39 5.43 1.96
N TRP A 97 2.87 5.27 0.74
CA TRP A 97 3.65 6.24 -0.01
C TRP A 97 2.88 6.81 -1.19
N ILE A 98 3.06 8.09 -1.46
CA ILE A 98 2.56 8.77 -2.65
C ILE A 98 3.76 9.23 -3.49
N PHE A 99 3.82 8.80 -4.74
CA PHE A 99 4.88 9.14 -5.68
C PHE A 99 4.36 9.88 -6.90
N ASP A 100 5.11 10.89 -7.36
CA ASP A 100 4.97 11.42 -8.71
C ASP A 100 5.77 10.52 -9.66
N VAL A 101 5.07 9.91 -10.59
CA VAL A 101 5.60 9.00 -11.61
C VAL A 101 5.37 9.54 -13.04
N THR A 102 5.15 10.85 -13.17
CA THR A 102 4.97 11.54 -14.45
C THR A 102 6.17 11.31 -15.37
N ASP A 103 7.38 11.38 -14.83
CA ASP A 103 8.59 10.92 -15.51
C ASP A 103 9.16 9.69 -14.80
N LEU A 104 8.96 8.51 -15.39
CA LEU A 104 9.46 7.25 -14.86
C LEU A 104 11.00 7.18 -14.72
N ARG A 105 11.74 8.07 -15.38
CA ARG A 105 13.21 8.19 -15.22
C ARG A 105 13.59 8.99 -13.98
N ASN A 106 12.63 9.70 -13.38
CA ASN A 106 12.83 10.57 -12.23
C ASN A 106 11.64 10.50 -11.27
N ILE A 107 11.40 9.34 -10.70
CA ILE A 107 10.33 9.08 -9.73
C ILE A 107 10.60 9.88 -8.46
N GLN A 108 9.60 10.66 -8.01
CA GLN A 108 9.73 11.54 -6.85
C GLN A 108 8.76 11.11 -5.74
N PRO A 109 9.22 10.84 -4.51
CA PRO A 109 8.35 10.71 -3.36
C PRO A 109 7.75 12.09 -3.03
N LEU A 110 6.43 12.18 -2.90
CA LEU A 110 5.73 13.42 -2.57
C LEU A 110 5.35 13.48 -1.09
N SER A 111 4.77 12.42 -0.59
CA SER A 111 4.28 12.33 0.79
C SER A 111 4.14 10.89 1.26
N THR A 112 3.81 10.74 2.53
CA THR A 112 3.47 9.47 3.16
C THR A 112 2.20 9.65 3.99
N PHE A 113 1.47 8.55 4.21
CA PHE A 113 0.39 8.50 5.17
C PHE A 113 0.58 7.30 6.09
N TYR A 114 0.44 7.52 7.40
CA TYR A 114 0.45 6.47 8.41
C TYR A 114 -0.62 6.74 9.47
N VAL A 115 -1.09 5.68 10.12
CA VAL A 115 -2.04 5.76 11.22
C VAL A 115 -1.27 5.92 12.54
N SER A 116 -1.66 6.92 13.35
CA SER A 116 -1.01 7.16 14.62
C SER A 116 -1.22 6.00 15.61
N GLU A 117 -0.16 5.50 16.19
CA GLU A 117 -0.21 4.48 17.23
C GLU A 117 -0.83 4.99 18.52
N THR A 118 -0.71 6.29 18.80
CA THR A 118 -1.20 6.87 20.06
C THR A 118 -2.72 7.02 20.09
N GLU A 119 -3.36 7.02 18.96
CA GLU A 119 -4.81 7.19 18.80
C GLU A 119 -5.56 5.86 18.62
N SER A 120 -4.84 4.76 18.45
CA SER A 120 -5.43 3.45 18.25
C SER A 120 -5.18 2.51 19.42
N PRO A 121 -6.23 2.00 20.08
CA PRO A 121 -6.05 1.01 21.14
C PRO A 121 -5.49 -0.32 20.63
N TRP A 122 -5.54 -0.54 19.32
CA TRP A 122 -5.14 -1.78 18.68
C TRP A 122 -3.64 -1.83 18.34
N SER A 123 -2.95 -0.70 18.30
CA SER A 123 -1.50 -0.64 18.03
C SER A 123 -0.66 -1.36 19.10
N GLN A 124 -1.19 -1.45 20.32
CA GLN A 124 -0.53 -2.12 21.46
C GLN A 124 -0.96 -3.58 21.63
N CYS A 125 -1.83 -4.09 20.75
CA CYS A 125 -2.29 -5.48 20.80
C CYS A 125 -1.25 -6.43 20.20
N LYS A 126 -1.36 -7.71 20.54
CA LYS A 126 -0.63 -8.75 19.82
C LYS A 126 -1.20 -8.87 18.41
N GLY A 127 -0.32 -8.91 17.42
CA GLY A 127 -0.67 -8.94 16.00
C GLY A 127 0.03 -7.81 15.25
N ARG A 128 -0.30 -7.69 13.96
CA ARG A 128 0.23 -6.62 13.11
C ARG A 128 -0.68 -5.40 13.25
N PHE A 129 -0.11 -4.20 13.21
CA PHE A 129 -0.87 -2.96 13.23
C PHE A 129 -0.74 -2.16 11.91
N GLY A 130 0.41 -2.16 11.27
CA GLY A 130 0.72 -1.33 10.11
C GLY A 130 -0.11 -1.64 8.86
N ALA A 131 0.21 -0.94 7.78
CA ALA A 131 -0.47 -1.10 6.49
C ALA A 131 -0.26 -2.48 5.87
N HIS A 132 -1.16 -2.84 4.93
CA HIS A 132 -1.04 -4.08 4.18
C HIS A 132 -1.43 -3.92 2.72
N GLN A 133 -2.72 -3.86 2.39
CA GLN A 133 -3.22 -3.88 1.02
C GLN A 133 -4.25 -2.78 0.79
N TYR A 134 -4.24 -2.17 -0.37
CA TYR A 134 -5.29 -1.29 -0.82
C TYR A 134 -6.06 -1.90 -2.00
N ARG A 135 -7.26 -1.39 -2.26
CA ARG A 135 -8.05 -1.75 -3.44
C ARG A 135 -7.20 -1.67 -4.70
N GLU A 136 -7.16 -2.73 -5.49
CA GLU A 136 -6.29 -2.86 -6.68
C GLU A 136 -6.74 -2.00 -7.88
N LYS A 137 -7.46 -0.93 -7.60
CA LYS A 137 -7.91 0.09 -8.54
C LYS A 137 -8.03 1.43 -7.84
N ILE A 138 -7.41 2.46 -8.41
CA ILE A 138 -7.50 3.84 -7.91
C ILE A 138 -8.08 4.70 -9.03
N ASP A 139 -9.42 4.71 -9.10
CA ASP A 139 -10.24 5.36 -10.14
C ASP A 139 -10.80 6.73 -9.73
N GLY A 140 -10.37 7.24 -8.60
CA GLY A 140 -10.68 8.55 -8.03
C GLY A 140 -9.53 9.02 -7.15
N THR A 141 -9.80 9.89 -6.20
CA THR A 141 -8.82 10.37 -5.22
C THR A 141 -8.85 9.58 -3.91
N LEU A 142 -9.81 8.68 -3.73
CA LEU A 142 -9.93 7.88 -2.51
C LEU A 142 -9.16 6.58 -2.63
N VAL A 143 -8.25 6.34 -1.70
CA VAL A 143 -7.50 5.09 -1.52
C VAL A 143 -8.10 4.35 -0.33
N TYR A 144 -8.67 3.18 -0.60
CA TYR A 144 -9.18 2.27 0.42
C TYR A 144 -8.07 1.30 0.79
N VAL A 145 -7.59 1.31 2.02
CA VAL A 145 -6.41 0.56 2.44
C VAL A 145 -6.62 -0.14 3.78
N THR A 146 -6.19 -1.38 3.88
CA THR A 146 -6.23 -2.14 5.14
C THR A 146 -4.99 -1.87 5.98
N TRP A 147 -5.20 -1.85 7.29
CA TRP A 147 -4.20 -1.51 8.30
C TRP A 147 -4.15 -2.54 9.41
N PHE A 148 -4.16 -3.82 9.10
CA PHE A 148 -4.27 -4.95 10.02
C PHE A 148 -5.19 -4.65 11.21
N SER A 149 -4.67 -4.57 12.44
CA SER A 149 -5.49 -4.26 13.62
C SER A 149 -6.02 -2.81 13.63
N GLY A 150 -5.48 -1.94 12.81
CA GLY A 150 -5.99 -0.59 12.55
C GLY A 150 -7.22 -0.54 11.63
N GLY A 151 -7.63 -1.67 11.05
CA GLY A 151 -8.86 -1.79 10.25
C GLY A 151 -8.73 -1.26 8.82
N LEU A 152 -9.85 -0.84 8.25
CA LEU A 152 -9.93 -0.13 6.97
C LEU A 152 -9.67 1.36 7.18
N ARG A 153 -8.90 1.95 6.29
CA ARG A 153 -8.69 3.41 6.18
C ARG A 153 -9.08 3.88 4.79
N VAL A 154 -9.74 5.02 4.71
CA VAL A 154 -10.05 5.69 3.44
C VAL A 154 -9.29 7.00 3.42
N ILE A 155 -8.37 7.12 2.47
CA ILE A 155 -7.42 8.23 2.38
C ILE A 155 -7.73 9.04 1.13
N ASP A 156 -8.01 10.33 1.26
CA ASP A 156 -8.11 11.23 0.13
C ASP A 156 -6.73 11.77 -0.25
N ILE A 157 -6.37 11.55 -1.51
CA ILE A 157 -5.11 12.00 -2.13
C ILE A 157 -5.36 13.08 -3.20
N ALA A 158 -6.48 13.80 -3.13
CA ALA A 158 -6.76 14.92 -4.04
C ALA A 158 -5.63 15.98 -4.01
N ASP A 159 -5.06 16.21 -2.83
CA ASP A 159 -3.76 16.86 -2.67
C ASP A 159 -2.70 15.78 -2.38
N PRO A 160 -1.88 15.39 -3.39
CA PRO A 160 -0.92 14.30 -3.22
C PRO A 160 0.25 14.66 -2.30
N PHE A 161 0.41 15.92 -1.91
CA PHE A 161 1.39 16.37 -0.92
C PHE A 161 0.86 16.31 0.51
N LEU A 162 -0.46 16.24 0.69
CA LEU A 162 -1.11 16.24 2.00
C LEU A 162 -2.27 15.24 2.04
N PRO A 163 -2.01 13.92 1.96
CA PRO A 163 -3.04 12.90 2.05
C PRO A 163 -3.78 12.99 3.38
N LYS A 164 -5.11 12.80 3.35
CA LYS A 164 -5.97 12.92 4.53
C LYS A 164 -6.82 11.69 4.73
N GLU A 165 -6.88 11.16 5.95
CA GLU A 165 -7.91 10.20 6.30
C GLU A 165 -9.28 10.90 6.32
N VAL A 166 -10.24 10.35 5.56
CA VAL A 166 -11.61 10.87 5.48
C VAL A 166 -12.61 9.92 6.13
N ALA A 167 -12.27 8.66 6.27
CA ALA A 167 -13.06 7.68 6.99
C ALA A 167 -12.21 6.49 7.45
N HIS A 168 -12.70 5.77 8.45
CA HIS A 168 -12.14 4.49 8.85
C HIS A 168 -13.20 3.57 9.44
N TYR A 169 -12.91 2.28 9.46
CA TYR A 169 -13.69 1.25 10.14
C TYR A 169 -12.76 0.21 10.74
N ILE A 170 -12.92 -0.08 12.03
CA ILE A 170 -12.14 -1.10 12.73
C ILE A 170 -13.12 -2.20 13.16
N PRO A 171 -13.02 -3.43 12.61
CA PRO A 171 -13.83 -4.55 13.05
C PRO A 171 -13.64 -4.84 14.54
N ALA A 172 -14.66 -5.38 15.18
CA ALA A 172 -14.50 -5.89 16.54
C ALA A 172 -13.54 -7.08 16.55
N ALA A 173 -12.71 -7.20 17.58
CA ALA A 173 -11.89 -8.38 17.76
C ALA A 173 -12.79 -9.60 18.01
N PRO A 174 -12.68 -10.70 17.23
CA PRO A 174 -13.46 -11.90 17.47
C PRO A 174 -13.05 -12.58 18.77
N GLU A 175 -13.96 -13.40 19.30
CA GLU A 175 -13.67 -14.18 20.52
C GLU A 175 -12.41 -15.04 20.34
N GLY A 176 -11.49 -14.95 21.30
CA GLY A 176 -10.21 -15.68 21.28
C GLY A 176 -9.08 -15.00 20.53
N TYR A 177 -9.33 -13.86 19.89
CA TYR A 177 -8.31 -13.07 19.20
C TYR A 177 -8.05 -11.72 19.91
N PRO A 178 -6.78 -11.25 19.95
CA PRO A 178 -6.45 -10.01 20.64
C PRO A 178 -6.88 -8.76 19.86
N SER A 179 -7.07 -8.86 18.54
CA SER A 179 -7.43 -7.77 17.64
C SER A 179 -8.00 -8.28 16.33
N PRO A 180 -8.71 -7.44 15.53
CA PRO A 180 -8.93 -7.72 14.11
C PRO A 180 -7.60 -7.76 13.37
N GLN A 181 -7.62 -8.31 12.17
CA GLN A 181 -6.46 -8.32 11.25
C GLN A 181 -6.97 -8.09 9.83
N SER A 182 -7.42 -6.86 9.57
CA SER A 182 -7.94 -6.44 8.26
C SER A 182 -6.88 -6.60 7.19
N ASN A 183 -7.18 -7.42 6.19
CA ASN A 183 -6.17 -7.94 5.27
C ASN A 183 -6.32 -7.41 3.85
N ASP A 184 -7.54 -7.34 3.33
CA ASP A 184 -7.78 -6.96 1.95
C ASP A 184 -9.10 -6.20 1.81
N VAL A 185 -9.24 -5.42 0.74
CA VAL A 185 -10.42 -4.59 0.49
C VAL A 185 -10.69 -4.47 -1.00
N ASP A 186 -11.97 -4.57 -1.36
CA ASP A 186 -12.46 -4.19 -2.67
C ASP A 186 -13.69 -3.27 -2.55
N VAL A 187 -13.97 -2.52 -3.60
CA VAL A 187 -15.12 -1.61 -3.67
C VAL A 187 -15.78 -1.79 -5.03
N ASP A 188 -17.05 -2.13 -5.03
CA ASP A 188 -17.81 -2.32 -6.27
C ASP A 188 -18.25 -1.00 -6.92
N GLU A 189 -18.88 -1.11 -8.08
CA GLU A 189 -19.42 0.03 -8.84
C GLU A 189 -20.53 0.82 -8.14
N ASN A 190 -21.17 0.25 -7.12
CA ASN A 190 -22.21 0.87 -6.30
C ASN A 190 -21.64 1.52 -5.03
N GLY A 191 -20.31 1.47 -4.85
CA GLY A 191 -19.62 1.98 -3.68
C GLY A 191 -19.77 1.10 -2.44
N VAL A 192 -20.15 -0.17 -2.61
CA VAL A 192 -20.15 -1.15 -1.53
C VAL A 192 -18.73 -1.63 -1.30
N ILE A 193 -18.28 -1.57 -0.06
CA ILE A 193 -16.92 -1.92 0.36
C ILE A 193 -16.97 -3.34 0.95
N TYR A 194 -16.10 -4.21 0.46
CA TYR A 194 -15.89 -5.57 0.94
C TYR A 194 -14.55 -5.63 1.65
N LEU A 195 -14.58 -5.68 2.99
CA LEU A 195 -13.39 -5.75 3.83
C LEU A 195 -13.18 -7.18 4.29
N LEU A 196 -12.05 -7.76 3.94
CA LEU A 196 -11.62 -9.07 4.41
C LEU A 196 -10.73 -8.94 5.65
N ASP A 197 -11.12 -9.57 6.75
CA ASP A 197 -10.32 -9.66 7.96
C ASP A 197 -9.94 -11.13 8.23
N ARG A 198 -8.66 -11.37 8.57
CA ARG A 198 -8.14 -12.73 8.78
C ARG A 198 -8.80 -13.44 9.96
N ASN A 199 -9.24 -12.69 10.97
CA ASN A 199 -9.79 -13.22 12.21
C ASN A 199 -11.31 -13.13 12.25
N HIS A 200 -11.90 -12.10 11.61
CA HIS A 200 -13.33 -11.79 11.66
C HIS A 200 -14.09 -12.32 10.43
N GLY A 201 -13.46 -12.41 9.28
CA GLY A 201 -14.07 -12.82 8.01
C GLY A 201 -14.39 -11.65 7.09
N LEU A 202 -15.62 -11.57 6.57
CA LEU A 202 -16.05 -10.55 5.61
C LEU A 202 -16.96 -9.52 6.27
N GLU A 203 -16.62 -8.26 6.13
CA GLU A 203 -17.46 -7.10 6.44
C GLU A 203 -17.95 -6.45 5.15
N ILE A 204 -19.22 -6.05 5.13
CA ILE A 204 -19.82 -5.31 4.01
C ILE A 204 -20.19 -3.93 4.52
N LEU A 205 -19.58 -2.91 3.93
CA LEU A 205 -19.64 -1.54 4.42
C LEU A 205 -20.07 -0.59 3.29
N LYS A 206 -20.43 0.61 3.66
CA LYS A 206 -20.66 1.72 2.73
C LYS A 206 -20.11 3.00 3.33
N LEU A 207 -19.45 3.80 2.49
CA LEU A 207 -18.98 5.11 2.89
C LEU A 207 -20.18 6.08 2.88
N GLU A 208 -20.39 6.77 4.00
CA GLU A 208 -21.47 7.77 4.14
C GLU A 208 -20.85 9.16 4.31
N ASN A 209 -21.42 10.16 3.59
CA ASN A 209 -21.18 11.61 3.77
C ASN A 209 -19.69 12.05 3.70
N VAL A 210 -18.98 11.65 2.65
CA VAL A 210 -17.65 12.20 2.32
C VAL A 210 -17.76 13.26 1.22
#